data_89acd5294958a6c25fd76b6313b6dbf5
#
_entry.id   89acd5294958a6c25fd76b6313b6dbf5
#
_cell.length_a   1.000
_cell.length_b   1.000
_cell.length_c   1.000
_cell.angle_alpha   90.00
_cell.angle_beta   90.00
_cell.angle_gamma   90.00
#
_symmetry.space_group_name_H-M   'P 1'
#
loop_
_entity.id
_entity.type
_entity.pdbx_description
1 polymer ?
#
loop_
_entity_poly.entity_id
_entity_poly.type
_entity_poly.pdbx_seq_one_letter_code
_entity_poly.pdbx_strand_id
1 'polypeptide(L)' 'MKTMFYEESEEGRRWIDVETNEDGEFDVIFKTQAFAPDGGLYAEVSRDILGFGFESEKDAEKCAETAAGQYGF' A
#
# COMPACT_ATOMS: atom_id res chain seq x y z
N MET A 1 11.26 -1.90 -1.82
CA MET A 1 9.77 -1.79 -1.74
C MET A 1 9.14 -2.92 -2.53
N LYS A 2 8.13 -3.54 -1.95
CA LYS A 2 7.42 -4.63 -2.60
C LYS A 2 5.92 -4.33 -2.60
N THR A 3 5.30 -4.30 -3.77
CA THR A 3 3.85 -4.13 -3.90
C THR A 3 3.19 -5.51 -3.81
N MET A 4 2.34 -5.69 -2.80
CA MET A 4 1.70 -6.96 -2.51
C MET A 4 0.36 -7.11 -3.23
N PHE A 5 -0.44 -6.06 -3.24
CA PHE A 5 -1.79 -6.06 -3.79
C PHE A 5 -2.01 -4.76 -4.55
N TYR A 6 -2.67 -4.86 -5.68
CA TYR A 6 -2.90 -3.70 -6.54
C TYR A 6 -4.25 -3.84 -7.23
N GLU A 7 -5.02 -2.76 -7.22
CA GLU A 7 -6.30 -2.69 -7.90
C GLU A 7 -6.47 -1.32 -8.53
N GLU A 8 -6.92 -1.28 -9.76
CA GLU A 8 -7.14 -0.05 -10.50
C GLU A 8 -8.56 0.00 -11.05
N SER A 9 -9.15 1.19 -11.03
CA SER A 9 -10.45 1.49 -11.63
C SER A 9 -10.35 2.77 -12.45
N GLU A 10 -11.45 3.18 -13.07
CA GLU A 10 -11.47 4.46 -13.80
C GLU A 10 -11.27 5.66 -12.88
N GLU A 11 -11.63 5.53 -11.61
CA GLU A 11 -11.58 6.63 -10.64
C GLU A 11 -10.23 6.76 -9.96
N GLY A 12 -9.45 5.70 -9.93
CA GLY A 12 -8.18 5.73 -9.24
C GLY A 12 -7.59 4.34 -9.05
N ARG A 13 -6.58 4.27 -8.19
CA ARG A 13 -5.91 3.02 -7.86
C ARG A 13 -5.61 2.95 -6.37
N ARG A 14 -5.47 1.73 -5.87
CA ARG A 14 -5.10 1.45 -4.49
C ARG A 14 -4.20 0.23 -4.44
N TRP A 15 -3.30 0.23 -3.49
CA TRP A 15 -2.37 -0.90 -3.33
C TRP A 15 -1.80 -0.94 -1.92
N ILE A 16 -1.17 -2.06 -1.61
CA ILE A 16 -0.48 -2.24 -0.33
C ILE A 16 0.99 -2.54 -0.63
N ASP A 17 1.87 -1.74 -0.07
CA ASP A 17 3.31 -1.91 -0.17
C ASP A 17 3.91 -2.35 1.15
N VAL A 18 4.94 -3.18 1.05
CA VAL A 18 5.87 -3.44 2.15
C VAL A 18 7.13 -2.62 1.84
N GLU A 19 7.48 -1.71 2.73
CA GLU A 19 8.63 -0.83 2.59
C GLU A 19 9.65 -1.09 3.68
N THR A 20 10.93 -0.95 3.35
CA THR A 20 12.00 -0.98 4.34
C THR A 20 12.19 0.42 4.91
N ASN A 21 12.17 0.55 6.23
CA ASN A 21 12.37 1.84 6.90
C ASN A 21 13.85 2.11 7.19
N GLU A 22 14.13 3.26 7.81
CA GLU A 22 15.49 3.70 8.12
C GLU A 22 16.20 2.78 9.11
N ASP A 23 15.46 2.06 9.93
CA ASP A 23 16.01 1.13 10.93
C ASP A 23 16.26 -0.27 10.36
N GLY A 24 16.00 -0.47 9.07
CA GLY A 24 16.14 -1.77 8.43
C GLY A 24 14.97 -2.72 8.72
N GLU A 25 13.90 -2.21 9.31
CA GLU A 25 12.68 -2.95 9.56
C GLU A 25 11.68 -2.72 8.44
N PHE A 26 10.55 -3.40 8.48
CA PHE A 26 9.57 -3.37 7.40
C PHE A 26 8.27 -2.74 7.88
N ASP A 27 7.69 -1.89 7.03
CA ASP A 27 6.42 -1.22 7.27
C ASP A 27 5.42 -1.64 6.20
N VAL A 28 4.15 -1.66 6.56
CA VAL A 28 3.05 -2.01 5.65
C VAL A 28 2.22 -0.75 5.44
N ILE A 29 2.10 -0.31 4.20
CA ILE A 29 1.49 0.96 3.84
C ILE A 29 0.35 0.72 2.84
N PHE A 30 -0.85 1.20 3.16
CA PHE A 30 -1.95 1.26 2.21
C PHE A 30 -1.88 2.58 1.47
N LYS A 31 -1.87 2.51 0.14
CA LYS A 31 -1.74 3.67 -0.72
C LYS A 31 -2.94 3.80 -1.64
N THR A 32 -3.40 5.02 -1.84
CA THR A 32 -4.45 5.33 -2.81
C THR A 32 -4.04 6.53 -3.63
N GLN A 33 -4.50 6.57 -4.87
CA GLN A 33 -4.28 7.70 -5.75
C GLN A 33 -5.48 7.84 -6.69
N ALA A 34 -6.17 8.97 -6.60
CA ALA A 34 -7.28 9.27 -7.49
C ALA A 34 -6.76 9.74 -8.85
N PHE A 35 -7.42 9.32 -9.92
CA PHE A 35 -7.13 9.84 -11.25
C PHE A 35 -7.84 11.16 -11.45
N ALA A 36 -7.22 12.07 -12.21
CA ALA A 36 -7.85 13.34 -12.57
C ALA A 36 -9.10 13.08 -13.45
N PRO A 37 -10.18 13.86 -13.26
CA PRO A 37 -11.42 13.66 -14.02
C PRO A 37 -11.26 13.77 -15.54
N ASP A 38 -10.28 14.55 -15.98
CA ASP A 38 -10.00 14.73 -17.42
C ASP A 38 -9.07 13.65 -17.97
N GLY A 39 -8.64 12.71 -17.14
CA GLY A 39 -7.69 11.66 -17.51
C GLY A 39 -6.26 12.15 -17.62
N GLY A 40 -5.97 13.39 -17.23
CA GLY A 40 -4.65 13.97 -17.36
C GLY A 40 -3.70 13.61 -16.23
N LEU A 41 -3.71 14.38 -15.16
CA LEU A 41 -2.77 14.22 -14.05
C LEU A 41 -3.37 13.43 -12.90
N TYR A 42 -2.54 12.63 -12.25
CA TYR A 42 -2.89 11.94 -11.02
C TYR A 42 -2.90 12.92 -9.84
N ALA A 43 -3.79 12.69 -8.90
CA ALA A 43 -3.72 13.34 -7.60
C ALA A 43 -2.50 12.83 -6.82
N GLU A 44 -2.20 13.45 -5.68
CA GLU A 44 -1.15 12.96 -4.79
C GLU A 44 -1.52 11.60 -4.21
N VAL A 45 -0.51 10.77 -3.98
CA VAL A 45 -0.69 9.47 -3.32
C VAL A 45 -0.97 9.69 -1.83
N SER A 46 -2.08 9.12 -1.34
CA SER A 46 -2.36 9.05 0.09
C SER A 46 -1.71 7.81 0.67
N ARG A 47 -1.17 7.93 1.88
CA ARG A 47 -0.42 6.86 2.57
C ARG A 47 -1.00 6.65 3.95
N ASP A 48 -1.42 5.42 4.26
CA ASP A 48 -1.88 5.04 5.59
C ASP A 48 -1.03 3.88 6.10
N ILE A 49 -0.42 4.05 7.26
CA ILE A 49 0.41 3.01 7.86
C ILE A 49 -0.50 1.98 8.52
N LEU A 50 -0.45 0.74 8.02
CA LEU A 50 -1.24 -0.37 8.55
C LEU A 50 -0.47 -1.15 9.61
N GLY A 51 0.85 -1.14 9.54
CA GLY A 51 1.73 -1.78 10.50
C GLY A 51 3.16 -1.30 10.26
N PHE A 52 3.97 -1.32 11.29
CA PHE A 52 5.34 -0.81 11.18
C PHE A 52 6.27 -1.57 12.12
N GLY A 53 7.56 -1.52 11.79
CA GLY A 53 8.60 -2.07 12.68
C GLY A 53 8.67 -3.59 12.69
N PHE A 54 8.24 -4.27 11.62
CA PHE A 54 8.41 -5.72 11.51
C PHE A 54 9.87 -6.05 11.26
N GLU A 55 10.42 -6.98 12.03
CA GLU A 55 11.82 -7.39 11.90
C GLU A 55 12.05 -8.24 10.65
N SER A 56 11.03 -8.96 10.17
CA SER A 56 11.15 -9.77 8.97
C SER A 56 10.15 -9.34 7.91
N GLU A 57 10.57 -9.43 6.65
CA GLU A 57 9.69 -9.16 5.53
C GLU A 57 8.48 -10.09 5.53
N LYS A 58 8.68 -11.34 5.91
CA LYS A 58 7.61 -12.34 5.97
C LYS A 58 6.49 -11.92 6.94
N ASP A 59 6.84 -11.38 8.11
CA ASP A 59 5.85 -10.90 9.07
C ASP A 59 5.10 -9.69 8.54
N ALA A 60 5.79 -8.79 7.86
CA ALA A 60 5.15 -7.65 7.21
C ALA A 60 4.20 -8.12 6.10
N GLU A 61 4.59 -9.11 5.31
CA GLU A 61 3.73 -9.69 4.26
C GLU A 61 2.46 -10.31 4.84
N LYS A 62 2.56 -10.99 5.98
CA LYS A 62 1.37 -11.52 6.65
C LYS A 62 0.42 -10.42 7.11
N CYS A 63 0.97 -9.32 7.62
CA CYS A 63 0.18 -8.14 7.96
C CYS A 63 -0.53 -7.59 6.73
N ALA A 64 0.18 -7.49 5.62
CA ALA A 64 -0.40 -7.01 4.35
C ALA A 64 -1.52 -7.92 3.86
N GLU A 65 -1.37 -9.23 3.95
CA GLU A 65 -2.40 -10.19 3.55
C GLU A 65 -3.66 -10.05 4.40
N THR A 66 -3.52 -9.90 5.72
CA THR A 66 -4.64 -9.69 6.62
C THR A 66 -5.36 -8.38 6.29
N ALA A 67 -4.60 -7.32 6.09
CA ALA A 67 -5.14 -6.02 5.72
C ALA A 67 -5.85 -6.07 4.36
N ALA A 68 -5.30 -6.80 3.40
CA ALA A 68 -5.92 -6.94 2.07
C ALA A 68 -7.34 -7.50 2.18
N GLY A 69 -7.55 -8.50 3.03
CA GLY A 69 -8.88 -9.04 3.28
C GLY A 69 -9.84 -7.99 3.84
N GLN A 70 -9.36 -7.16 4.76
CA GLN A 70 -10.15 -6.09 5.38
C GLN A 70 -10.50 -4.98 4.40
N TYR A 71 -9.63 -4.70 3.43
CA TYR A 71 -9.84 -3.67 2.41
C TYR A 71 -10.50 -4.20 1.14
N GLY A 72 -10.86 -5.48 1.11
CA GLY A 72 -11.60 -6.05 -0.01
C GLY A 72 -10.75 -6.35 -1.25
N PHE A 73 -9.48 -6.60 -1.03
CA PHE A 73 -8.64 -7.09 -2.14
C PHE A 73 -8.91 -8.56 -2.46
#